data_f1406fdfa7af2df21ac86bb20b3a846b
#
_entry.id   f1406fdfa7af2df21ac86bb20b3a846b
#
_cell.length_a   1.000
_cell.length_b   1.000
_cell.length_c   1.000
_cell.angle_alpha   90.00
_cell.angle_beta   90.00
_cell.angle_gamma   90.00
#
_symmetry.space_group_name_H-M   'P 1'
#
loop_
_entity.id
_entity.type
_entity.pdbx_description
1 polymer ?
#
loop_
_entity_poly.entity_id
_entity_poly.type
_entity_poly.pdbx_seq_one_letter_code
_entity_poly.pdbx_strand_id
1 'polypeptide(L)'
;KIGYPIVIKPLDGNHGKGASININNWEDAVQGLAYAKKYSRRVIVERFISGFDFRVLVIDNKIVAAAKRVPAHVIGNGKSTIQELIDVANEDPRRGYGHENVLTLIDADIDTLDLLNKAGMTLGTIANSGEIVYLKSTANLSTGGTSVDVTDMMHPENIFLAERISRVIGLDICGID
;
A
#
# COMPACT_ATOMS: atom_id res chain seq x y z
N LYS A 1 12.65 -8.35 -21.84
CA LYS A 1 13.09 -7.16 -21.09
C LYS A 1 11.88 -6.48 -20.48
N ILE A 2 11.92 -6.18 -19.17
CA ILE A 2 10.78 -5.58 -18.46
C ILE A 2 10.74 -4.06 -18.71
N GLY A 3 11.91 -3.38 -18.66
CA GLY A 3 12.01 -1.92 -18.73
C GLY A 3 11.58 -1.22 -17.44
N TYR A 4 12.09 -0.02 -17.21
CA TYR A 4 11.71 0.83 -16.08
C TYR A 4 10.36 1.55 -16.34
N PRO A 5 9.64 1.95 -15.28
CA PRO A 5 9.89 1.67 -13.87
C PRO A 5 9.56 0.23 -13.48
N ILE A 6 10.25 -0.29 -12.45
CA ILE A 6 10.06 -1.67 -11.97
C ILE A 6 9.76 -1.73 -10.48
N VAL A 7 9.26 -2.90 -10.06
CA VAL A 7 9.12 -3.32 -8.66
C VAL A 7 10.07 -4.49 -8.42
N ILE A 8 10.75 -4.49 -7.29
CA ILE A 8 11.56 -5.62 -6.81
C ILE A 8 11.01 -6.02 -5.44
N LYS A 9 10.67 -7.29 -5.28
CA LYS A 9 10.08 -7.79 -4.03
C LYS A 9 10.50 -9.25 -3.74
N PRO A 10 10.52 -9.66 -2.46
CA PRO A 10 10.69 -11.07 -2.11
C PRO A 10 9.58 -11.93 -2.70
N LEU A 11 9.90 -13.13 -3.21
CA LEU A 11 8.88 -14.06 -3.69
C LEU A 11 8.01 -14.59 -2.55
N ASP A 12 8.62 -14.86 -1.41
CA ASP A 12 7.98 -15.46 -0.23
C ASP A 12 7.65 -14.42 0.85
N GLY A 13 7.58 -13.12 0.47
CA GLY A 13 7.30 -12.02 1.38
C GLY A 13 5.81 -11.75 1.57
N ASN A 14 5.47 -11.12 2.68
CA ASN A 14 4.13 -10.62 2.99
C ASN A 14 4.18 -9.18 3.53
N HIS A 15 3.02 -8.54 3.63
CA HIS A 15 2.86 -7.18 4.17
C HIS A 15 3.75 -6.10 3.54
N GLY A 16 4.27 -6.34 2.31
CA GLY A 16 5.14 -5.37 1.61
C GLY A 16 6.58 -5.33 2.10
N LYS A 17 6.97 -6.17 3.08
CA LYS A 17 8.34 -6.21 3.60
C LYS A 17 9.33 -6.61 2.51
N GLY A 18 10.43 -5.85 2.39
CA GLY A 18 11.46 -6.08 1.38
C GLY A 18 11.07 -5.64 -0.04
N ALA A 19 9.89 -5.02 -0.24
CA ALA A 19 9.47 -4.51 -1.54
C ALA A 19 10.03 -3.11 -1.79
N SER A 20 10.57 -2.90 -2.99
CA SER A 20 10.96 -1.60 -3.53
C SER A 20 10.15 -1.33 -4.79
N ILE A 21 9.46 -0.20 -4.84
CA ILE A 21 8.54 0.15 -5.92
C ILE A 21 9.01 1.40 -6.67
N ASN A 22 8.52 1.58 -7.90
CA ASN A 22 8.81 2.74 -8.74
C ASN A 22 10.32 2.98 -8.94
N ILE A 23 11.07 1.90 -9.13
CA ILE A 23 12.51 1.94 -9.39
C ILE A 23 12.73 2.38 -10.83
N ASN A 24 13.51 3.45 -11.03
CA ASN A 24 13.67 4.09 -12.33
C ASN A 24 15.10 3.98 -12.90
N ASN A 25 16.06 3.50 -12.11
CA ASN A 25 17.47 3.42 -12.50
C ASN A 25 18.12 2.14 -11.95
N TRP A 26 19.35 1.89 -12.41
CA TRP A 26 20.12 0.71 -12.03
C TRP A 26 20.59 0.72 -10.57
N GLU A 27 20.99 1.86 -10.06
CA GLU A 27 21.49 2.05 -8.70
C GLU A 27 20.42 1.67 -7.69
N ASP A 28 19.21 2.21 -7.85
CA ASP A 28 18.05 1.86 -7.02
C ASP A 28 17.65 0.39 -7.19
N ALA A 29 17.79 -0.17 -8.38
CA ALA A 29 17.50 -1.59 -8.62
C ALA A 29 18.47 -2.50 -7.84
N VAL A 30 19.74 -2.16 -7.77
CA VAL A 30 20.74 -2.91 -6.98
C VAL A 30 20.42 -2.83 -5.49
N GLN A 31 20.06 -1.64 -4.99
CA GLN A 31 19.65 -1.46 -3.59
C GLN A 31 18.36 -2.23 -3.27
N GLY A 32 17.35 -2.13 -4.14
CA GLY A 32 16.09 -2.85 -3.99
C GLY A 32 16.29 -4.38 -4.00
N LEU A 33 17.18 -4.89 -4.86
CA LEU A 33 17.53 -6.31 -4.88
C LEU A 33 18.21 -6.74 -3.57
N ALA A 34 19.15 -5.95 -3.07
CA ALA A 34 19.83 -6.22 -1.80
C ALA A 34 18.84 -6.18 -0.62
N TYR A 35 17.89 -5.25 -0.66
CA TYR A 35 16.83 -5.16 0.35
C TYR A 35 15.89 -6.37 0.32
N ALA A 36 15.39 -6.75 -0.85
CA ALA A 36 14.52 -7.91 -1.02
C ALA A 36 15.18 -9.23 -0.58
N LYS A 37 16.49 -9.39 -0.84
CA LYS A 37 17.27 -10.56 -0.45
C LYS A 37 17.43 -10.76 1.05
N LYS A 38 17.20 -9.73 1.88
CA LYS A 38 17.17 -9.88 3.35
C LYS A 38 15.98 -10.73 3.82
N TYR A 39 14.90 -10.80 3.02
CA TYR A 39 13.64 -11.47 3.38
C TYR A 39 13.43 -12.79 2.63
N SER A 40 13.97 -12.94 1.41
CA SER A 40 13.88 -14.20 0.64
C SER A 40 15.07 -14.35 -0.29
N ARG A 41 15.49 -15.62 -0.51
CA ARG A 41 16.49 -15.95 -1.52
C ARG A 41 15.96 -15.75 -2.94
N ARG A 42 14.65 -15.89 -3.13
CA ARG A 42 13.97 -15.71 -4.42
C ARG A 42 13.34 -14.33 -4.47
N VAL A 43 13.57 -13.62 -5.56
CA VAL A 43 13.12 -12.24 -5.76
C VAL A 43 12.37 -12.16 -7.08
N ILE A 44 11.24 -11.46 -7.06
CA ILE A 44 10.46 -11.12 -8.25
C ILE A 44 10.85 -9.72 -8.69
N VAL A 45 11.03 -9.55 -10.01
CA VAL A 45 11.15 -8.25 -10.66
C VAL A 45 10.02 -8.14 -11.67
N GLU A 46 9.18 -7.14 -11.51
CA GLU A 46 8.02 -6.92 -12.37
C GLU A 46 7.90 -5.44 -12.78
N ARG A 47 7.09 -5.17 -13.80
CA ARG A 47 6.82 -3.79 -14.20
C ARG A 47 6.04 -3.08 -13.09
N PHE A 48 6.44 -1.86 -12.76
CA PHE A 48 5.62 -0.99 -11.92
C PHE A 48 4.41 -0.49 -12.70
N ILE A 49 3.23 -0.67 -12.15
CA ILE A 49 1.98 -0.15 -12.69
C ILE A 49 1.55 1.02 -11.81
N SER A 50 1.49 2.20 -12.40
CA SER A 50 0.94 3.37 -11.71
C SER A 50 -0.58 3.30 -11.66
N GLY A 51 -1.16 3.76 -10.55
CA GLY A 51 -2.61 3.76 -10.38
C GLY A 51 -3.00 3.70 -8.92
N PHE A 52 -4.27 3.44 -8.69
CA PHE A 52 -4.81 3.21 -7.37
C PHE A 52 -4.86 1.71 -7.09
N ASP A 53 -4.74 1.37 -5.82
CA ASP A 53 -4.78 0.01 -5.32
C ASP A 53 -6.22 -0.34 -4.90
N PHE A 54 -6.78 -1.40 -5.46
CA PHE A 54 -8.13 -1.84 -5.14
C PHE A 54 -8.12 -3.26 -4.60
N ARG A 55 -9.08 -3.57 -3.73
CA ARG A 55 -9.48 -4.92 -3.37
C ARG A 55 -10.91 -5.14 -3.81
N VAL A 56 -11.13 -6.11 -4.70
CA VAL A 56 -12.44 -6.47 -5.22
C VAL A 56 -12.83 -7.84 -4.67
N LEU A 57 -13.96 -7.92 -3.99
CA LEU A 57 -14.53 -9.19 -3.51
C LEU A 57 -15.54 -9.71 -4.53
N VAL A 58 -15.32 -10.93 -4.99
CA VAL A 58 -16.22 -11.64 -5.90
C VAL A 58 -16.76 -12.87 -5.19
N ILE A 59 -18.08 -13.05 -5.20
CA ILE A 59 -18.78 -14.23 -4.68
C ILE A 59 -19.73 -14.72 -5.76
N ASP A 60 -19.72 -16.02 -6.01
CA ASP A 60 -20.54 -16.67 -7.05
C ASP A 60 -20.46 -15.94 -8.40
N ASN A 61 -19.23 -15.61 -8.80
CA ASN A 61 -18.92 -14.88 -10.04
C ASN A 61 -19.54 -13.48 -10.16
N LYS A 62 -19.91 -12.87 -9.05
CA LYS A 62 -20.45 -11.51 -8.97
C LYS A 62 -19.65 -10.65 -8.01
N ILE A 63 -19.37 -9.42 -8.42
CA ILE A 63 -18.79 -8.44 -7.50
C ILE A 63 -19.80 -8.10 -6.43
N VAL A 64 -19.38 -8.22 -5.17
CA VAL A 64 -20.19 -7.87 -4.00
C VAL A 64 -19.64 -6.65 -3.26
N ALA A 65 -18.35 -6.38 -3.37
CA ALA A 65 -17.72 -5.20 -2.79
C ALA A 65 -16.42 -4.85 -3.52
N ALA A 66 -16.12 -3.56 -3.58
CA ALA A 66 -14.84 -3.05 -4.04
C ALA A 66 -14.35 -1.93 -3.12
N ALA A 67 -13.10 -2.02 -2.67
CA ALA A 67 -12.48 -1.04 -1.80
C ALA A 67 -11.21 -0.48 -2.45
N LYS A 68 -11.10 0.85 -2.52
CA LYS A 68 -9.85 1.53 -2.85
C LYS A 68 -8.99 1.57 -1.60
N ARG A 69 -7.81 0.97 -1.65
CA ARG A 69 -6.84 1.01 -0.55
C ARG A 69 -5.95 2.24 -0.67
N VAL A 70 -5.68 2.85 0.48
CA VAL A 70 -4.85 4.05 0.58
C VAL A 70 -3.71 3.76 1.55
N PRO A 71 -2.45 4.03 1.17
CA PRO A 71 -1.32 3.87 2.06
C PRO A 71 -1.49 4.68 3.35
N ALA A 72 -0.84 4.26 4.42
CA ALA A 72 -0.79 5.05 5.65
C ALA A 72 -0.25 6.44 5.34
N HIS A 73 -0.97 7.46 5.77
CA HIS A 73 -0.65 8.86 5.53
C HIS A 73 -1.22 9.73 6.65
N VAL A 74 -0.70 10.93 6.76
CA VAL A 74 -1.26 12.02 7.56
C VAL A 74 -1.51 13.23 6.67
N ILE A 75 -2.40 14.11 7.11
CA ILE A 75 -2.70 15.38 6.41
C ILE A 75 -2.16 16.51 7.26
N GLY A 76 -1.25 17.28 6.71
CA GLY A 76 -0.68 18.46 7.34
C GLY A 76 -1.75 19.46 7.75
N ASN A 77 -1.57 20.09 8.89
CA ASN A 77 -2.42 21.17 9.39
C ASN A 77 -1.67 22.53 9.49
N GLY A 78 -0.40 22.56 9.06
CA GLY A 78 0.46 23.74 9.13
C GLY A 78 0.93 24.12 10.54
N LYS A 79 0.74 23.24 11.54
CA LYS A 79 1.06 23.53 12.96
C LYS A 79 1.74 22.35 13.66
N SER A 80 1.21 21.15 13.48
CA SER A 80 1.70 19.93 14.14
C SER A 80 2.79 19.26 13.31
N THR A 81 3.72 18.64 13.99
CA THR A 81 4.73 17.76 13.38
C THR A 81 4.09 16.50 12.81
N ILE A 82 4.79 15.83 11.91
CA ILE A 82 4.33 14.54 11.35
C ILE A 82 4.12 13.52 12.48
N GLN A 83 4.99 13.48 13.51
CA GLN A 83 4.81 12.60 14.66
C GLN A 83 3.52 12.88 15.41
N GLU A 84 3.24 14.15 15.74
CA GLU A 84 2.00 14.53 16.42
C GLU A 84 0.76 14.19 15.61
N LEU A 85 0.82 14.32 14.27
CA LEU A 85 -0.27 13.92 13.39
C LEU A 85 -0.47 12.39 13.35
N ILE A 86 0.60 11.60 13.44
CA ILE A 86 0.51 10.14 13.58
C ILE A 86 -0.14 9.77 14.93
N ASP A 87 0.28 10.41 16.01
CA ASP A 87 -0.25 10.16 17.35
C ASP A 87 -1.76 10.43 17.39
N VAL A 88 -2.19 11.58 16.87
CA VAL A 88 -3.62 11.92 16.73
C VAL A 88 -4.38 10.93 15.83
N ALA A 89 -3.78 10.50 14.70
CA ALA A 89 -4.41 9.51 13.85
C ALA A 89 -4.58 8.15 14.55
N ASN A 90 -3.68 7.81 15.45
CA ASN A 90 -3.72 6.57 16.22
C ASN A 90 -4.70 6.60 17.41
N GLU A 91 -5.23 7.76 17.77
CA GLU A 91 -6.32 7.90 18.76
C GLU A 91 -7.68 7.43 18.21
N ASP A 92 -7.82 7.19 16.90
CA ASP A 92 -9.04 6.64 16.29
C ASP A 92 -9.36 5.27 16.93
N PRO A 93 -10.53 5.11 17.59
CA PRO A 93 -10.87 3.87 18.29
C PRO A 93 -10.98 2.64 17.38
N ARG A 94 -11.04 2.85 16.05
CA ARG A 94 -11.01 1.76 15.08
C ARG A 94 -9.60 1.21 14.85
N ARG A 95 -8.55 1.91 15.31
CA ARG A 95 -7.16 1.49 15.20
C ARG A 95 -6.73 0.66 16.41
N GLY A 96 -5.94 -0.36 16.16
CA GLY A 96 -5.39 -1.23 17.19
C GLY A 96 -4.21 -2.04 16.68
N TYR A 97 -3.67 -2.89 17.53
CA TYR A 97 -2.57 -3.76 17.21
C TYR A 97 -3.03 -4.97 16.39
N GLY A 98 -2.25 -5.31 15.36
CA GLY A 98 -2.50 -6.50 14.55
C GLY A 98 -3.86 -6.47 13.84
N HIS A 99 -4.64 -7.54 13.98
CA HIS A 99 -5.93 -7.71 13.30
C HIS A 99 -7.12 -7.69 14.28
N GLU A 100 -6.93 -7.20 15.49
CA GLU A 100 -7.99 -7.14 16.50
C GLU A 100 -8.99 -6.02 16.22
N ASN A 101 -8.53 -4.95 15.56
CA ASN A 101 -9.35 -3.80 15.18
C ASN A 101 -9.52 -3.72 13.65
N VAL A 102 -10.47 -2.91 13.20
CA VAL A 102 -10.75 -2.67 11.76
C VAL A 102 -9.55 -2.03 11.05
N LEU A 103 -8.82 -1.16 11.74
CA LEU A 103 -7.62 -0.50 11.25
C LEU A 103 -6.43 -0.82 12.18
N THR A 104 -5.25 -0.90 11.57
CA THR A 104 -4.01 -1.06 12.32
C THR A 104 -3.42 0.31 12.67
N LEU A 105 -2.71 0.38 13.78
CA LEU A 105 -1.94 1.57 14.17
C LEU A 105 -0.90 1.91 13.07
N ILE A 106 -0.66 3.19 12.90
CA ILE A 106 0.43 3.70 12.06
C ILE A 106 1.71 3.66 12.88
N ASP A 107 2.66 2.85 12.45
CA ASP A 107 3.97 2.74 13.08
C ASP A 107 5.01 3.53 12.27
N ALA A 108 5.76 4.40 12.96
CA ALA A 108 6.87 5.16 12.40
C ALA A 108 8.15 4.32 12.38
N ASP A 109 8.11 3.19 11.71
CA ASP A 109 9.23 2.26 11.54
C ASP A 109 10.30 2.78 10.56
N ILE A 110 11.32 1.96 10.31
CA ILE A 110 12.44 2.31 9.43
C ILE A 110 11.98 2.61 8.00
N ASP A 111 10.97 1.91 7.49
CA ASP A 111 10.43 2.15 6.14
C ASP A 111 9.76 3.52 6.06
N THR A 112 9.07 3.95 7.13
CA THR A 112 8.50 5.30 7.26
C THR A 112 9.60 6.36 7.26
N LEU A 113 10.65 6.17 8.06
CA LEU A 113 11.75 7.11 8.14
C LEU A 113 12.48 7.25 6.80
N ASP A 114 12.72 6.15 6.10
CA ASP A 114 13.34 6.15 4.78
C ASP A 114 12.47 6.87 3.75
N LEU A 115 11.14 6.67 3.80
CA LEU A 115 10.22 7.35 2.88
C LEU A 115 10.19 8.86 3.12
N LEU A 116 10.12 9.29 4.38
CA LEU A 116 10.18 10.70 4.75
C LEU A 116 11.50 11.33 4.33
N ASN A 117 12.64 10.67 4.60
CA ASN A 117 13.96 11.16 4.21
C ASN A 117 14.08 11.37 2.69
N LYS A 118 13.55 10.45 1.88
CA LYS A 118 13.50 10.59 0.41
C LYS A 118 12.67 11.79 -0.03
N ALA A 119 11.66 12.18 0.75
CA ALA A 119 10.87 13.38 0.52
C ALA A 119 11.49 14.66 1.13
N GLY A 120 12.68 14.58 1.73
CA GLY A 120 13.31 15.70 2.43
C GLY A 120 12.64 16.07 3.75
N MET A 121 11.91 15.14 4.35
CA MET A 121 11.14 15.31 5.59
C MET A 121 11.68 14.45 6.73
N THR A 122 11.27 14.77 7.94
CA THR A 122 11.51 13.99 9.17
C THR A 122 10.21 13.94 9.98
N LEU A 123 10.14 13.12 11.02
CA LEU A 123 9.00 13.11 11.94
C LEU A 123 8.74 14.46 12.61
N GLY A 124 9.79 15.29 12.78
CA GLY A 124 9.69 16.65 13.31
C GLY A 124 9.27 17.70 12.28
N THR A 125 9.10 17.36 11.01
CA THR A 125 8.68 18.30 9.98
C THR A 125 7.22 18.69 10.17
N ILE A 126 6.91 19.99 10.03
CA ILE A 126 5.53 20.52 10.00
C ILE A 126 5.10 20.59 8.53
N ALA A 127 4.20 19.71 8.13
CA ALA A 127 3.65 19.70 6.78
C ALA A 127 2.64 20.84 6.58
N ASN A 128 2.56 21.38 5.35
CA ASN A 128 1.63 22.46 5.03
C ASN A 128 0.17 22.00 5.22
N SER A 129 -0.71 22.97 5.46
CA SER A 129 -2.14 22.67 5.61
C SER A 129 -2.70 22.05 4.33
N GLY A 130 -3.31 20.85 4.46
CA GLY A 130 -3.86 20.06 3.34
C GLY A 130 -2.83 19.21 2.61
N GLU A 131 -1.55 19.28 2.94
CA GLU A 131 -0.50 18.44 2.35
C GLU A 131 -0.65 17.00 2.83
N ILE A 132 -0.72 16.06 1.87
CA ILE A 132 -0.76 14.61 2.18
C ILE A 132 0.67 14.10 2.30
N VAL A 133 1.04 13.61 3.47
CA VAL A 133 2.34 12.99 3.73
C VAL A 133 2.16 11.50 3.85
N TYR A 134 2.62 10.75 2.84
CA TYR A 134 2.59 9.29 2.89
C TYR A 134 3.67 8.74 3.83
N LEU A 135 3.28 7.78 4.65
CA LEU A 135 4.13 7.13 5.66
C LEU A 135 4.52 5.71 5.26
N LYS A 136 3.80 5.14 4.29
CA LYS A 136 4.09 3.84 3.68
C LYS A 136 3.98 3.93 2.17
N SER A 137 4.78 3.14 1.48
CA SER A 137 4.76 3.06 0.01
C SER A 137 3.70 2.10 -0.52
N THR A 138 3.16 1.23 0.33
CA THR A 138 2.17 0.20 -0.03
C THR A 138 0.84 0.45 0.70
N ALA A 139 -0.27 0.17 0.01
CA ALA A 139 -1.61 0.41 0.53
C ALA A 139 -2.14 -0.79 1.36
N ASN A 140 -1.38 -1.20 2.39
CA ASN A 140 -1.75 -2.30 3.25
C ASN A 140 -2.47 -1.82 4.52
N LEU A 141 -3.64 -2.40 4.81
CA LEU A 141 -4.36 -2.14 6.06
C LEU A 141 -3.53 -2.54 7.29
N SER A 142 -2.77 -3.64 7.18
CA SER A 142 -1.90 -4.15 8.26
C SER A 142 -0.70 -3.25 8.62
N THR A 143 -0.45 -2.20 7.84
CA THR A 143 0.62 -1.22 8.08
C THR A 143 0.06 0.19 8.30
N GLY A 144 -1.18 0.30 8.77
CA GLY A 144 -1.83 1.57 9.09
C GLY A 144 -2.57 2.23 7.93
N GLY A 145 -2.60 1.60 6.74
CA GLY A 145 -3.39 2.06 5.60
C GLY A 145 -4.90 2.06 5.88
N THR A 146 -5.65 2.70 5.01
CA THR A 146 -7.11 2.76 5.07
C THR A 146 -7.74 2.25 3.78
N SER A 147 -9.05 2.05 3.81
CA SER A 147 -9.81 1.72 2.61
C SER A 147 -11.09 2.53 2.52
N VAL A 148 -11.51 2.82 1.30
CA VAL A 148 -12.76 3.52 0.99
C VAL A 148 -13.57 2.60 0.10
N ASP A 149 -14.84 2.41 0.47
CA ASP A 149 -15.79 1.67 -0.36
C ASP A 149 -16.03 2.44 -1.67
N VAL A 150 -15.85 1.74 -2.78
CA VAL A 150 -16.04 2.27 -4.13
C VAL A 150 -16.87 1.33 -4.99
N THR A 151 -17.64 0.45 -4.36
CA THR A 151 -18.43 -0.58 -5.05
C THR A 151 -19.30 0.00 -6.15
N ASP A 152 -20.05 1.05 -5.84
CA ASP A 152 -20.97 1.70 -6.77
C ASP A 152 -20.24 2.59 -7.82
N MET A 153 -18.93 2.81 -7.64
CA MET A 153 -18.10 3.62 -8.54
C MET A 153 -17.26 2.79 -9.52
N MET A 154 -17.39 1.46 -9.46
CA MET A 154 -16.61 0.57 -10.31
C MET A 154 -16.96 0.75 -11.78
N HIS A 155 -15.92 0.92 -12.62
CA HIS A 155 -16.11 0.98 -14.06
C HIS A 155 -16.62 -0.38 -14.59
N PRO A 156 -17.59 -0.41 -15.53
CA PRO A 156 -18.17 -1.64 -16.05
C PRO A 156 -17.14 -2.64 -16.60
N GLU A 157 -16.06 -2.16 -17.23
CA GLU A 157 -14.99 -3.05 -17.70
C GLU A 157 -14.25 -3.76 -16.57
N ASN A 158 -14.03 -3.08 -15.43
CA ASN A 158 -13.41 -3.69 -14.27
C ASN A 158 -14.33 -4.71 -13.61
N ILE A 159 -15.65 -4.45 -13.59
CA ILE A 159 -16.65 -5.40 -13.13
C ILE A 159 -16.59 -6.66 -14.01
N PHE A 160 -16.68 -6.48 -15.33
CA PHE A 160 -16.61 -7.59 -16.26
C PHE A 160 -15.32 -8.41 -16.12
N LEU A 161 -14.18 -7.72 -15.96
CA LEU A 161 -12.87 -8.37 -15.82
C LEU A 161 -12.80 -9.20 -14.53
N ALA A 162 -13.21 -8.65 -13.39
CA ALA A 162 -13.18 -9.33 -12.11
C ALA A 162 -14.10 -10.57 -12.07
N GLU A 163 -15.31 -10.46 -12.60
CA GLU A 163 -16.24 -11.58 -12.72
C GLU A 163 -15.71 -12.66 -13.68
N ARG A 164 -15.04 -12.26 -14.75
CA ARG A 164 -14.41 -13.20 -15.68
C ARG A 164 -13.24 -13.93 -15.04
N ILE A 165 -12.40 -13.24 -14.25
CA ILE A 165 -11.29 -13.85 -13.52
C ILE A 165 -11.81 -14.95 -12.58
N SER A 166 -12.84 -14.67 -11.77
CA SER A 166 -13.45 -15.65 -10.86
C SER A 166 -13.90 -16.90 -11.62
N ARG A 167 -14.61 -16.73 -12.73
CA ARG A 167 -15.10 -17.84 -13.57
C ARG A 167 -13.97 -18.68 -14.17
N VAL A 168 -12.90 -18.04 -14.66
CA VAL A 168 -11.77 -18.73 -15.31
C VAL A 168 -10.96 -19.52 -14.30
N ILE A 169 -10.77 -18.95 -13.09
CA ILE A 169 -10.03 -19.62 -12.01
C ILE A 169 -10.88 -20.69 -11.32
N GLY A 170 -12.20 -20.56 -11.36
CA GLY A 170 -13.15 -21.51 -10.75
C GLY A 170 -13.22 -21.40 -9.22
N LEU A 171 -13.18 -20.17 -8.69
CA LEU A 171 -13.33 -19.89 -7.26
C LEU A 171 -14.70 -19.30 -6.97
N ASP A 172 -15.44 -19.91 -6.03
CA ASP A 172 -16.74 -19.40 -5.58
C ASP A 172 -16.62 -18.08 -4.80
N ILE A 173 -15.51 -17.91 -4.07
CA ILE A 173 -15.19 -16.70 -3.32
C ILE A 173 -13.74 -16.33 -3.60
N CYS A 174 -13.49 -15.12 -4.07
CA CYS A 174 -12.12 -14.63 -4.27
C CYS A 174 -12.00 -13.12 -4.03
N GLY A 175 -10.83 -12.71 -3.54
CA GLY A 175 -10.38 -11.33 -3.48
C GLY A 175 -9.39 -11.08 -4.61
N ILE A 176 -9.65 -10.04 -5.40
CA ILE A 176 -8.79 -9.63 -6.53
C ILE A 176 -8.15 -8.30 -6.15
N ASP A 177 -6.84 -8.21 -6.37
CA ASP A 177 -6.02 -7.00 -6.22
C ASP A 177 -5.67 -6.39 -7.57
#